data_60358faad843354c332aca7ca707bfd8
#
_entry.id   60358faad843354c332aca7ca707bfd8
#
_cell.length_a   1.000
_cell.length_b   1.000
_cell.length_c   1.000
_cell.angle_alpha   90.00
_cell.angle_beta   90.00
_cell.angle_gamma   90.00
#
_symmetry.space_group_name_H-M   'P 1'
#
loop_
_entity.id
_entity.type
_entity.pdbx_description
1 polymer ?
#
loop_
_entity_poly.entity_id
_entity_poly.type
_entity_poly.pdbx_seq_one_letter_code
_entity_poly.pdbx_strand_id
1 'polypeptide(L)'
;MKTEEIQTAIYNAFEPNVPADARFYADCKEARGGSALVKKMIIRLNSAKNENLRYLFTGHLGCGKSSELLHLADKVEKNTTFFPIYIDFEEYLDVQDTTLEDIFLGMISEIASRCREKFEIKVNEESYSLIKKIAGFFGDFSVKGEVGLPFDIAKLNVEKLRQNPNLRQQVRAAIKQDEKKSLFSELNDFITEIELRLKQETEFTKIVIIADSL
;
A
#
# COMPACT_ATOMS: atom_id res chain seq x y z
N MET A 1 -5.93 -24.39 21.77
CA MET A 1 -4.58 -24.07 21.29
C MET A 1 -3.61 -24.99 22.00
N LYS A 2 -2.82 -25.77 21.28
CA LYS A 2 -1.81 -26.64 21.85
C LYS A 2 -0.67 -25.79 22.42
N THR A 3 -0.02 -26.26 23.48
CA THR A 3 1.08 -25.54 24.17
C THR A 3 2.19 -25.13 23.19
N GLU A 4 2.50 -25.97 22.21
CA GLU A 4 3.48 -25.70 21.16
C GLU A 4 3.07 -24.52 20.22
N GLU A 5 1.79 -24.39 19.91
CA GLU A 5 1.27 -23.27 19.11
C GLU A 5 1.42 -21.94 19.84
N ILE A 6 1.21 -21.95 21.17
CA ILE A 6 1.40 -20.76 22.02
C ILE A 6 2.89 -20.39 22.08
N GLN A 7 3.77 -21.38 22.29
CA GLN A 7 5.22 -21.16 22.35
C GLN A 7 5.75 -20.61 21.03
N THR A 8 5.32 -21.16 19.89
CA THR A 8 5.70 -20.66 18.55
C THR A 8 5.19 -19.25 18.34
N ALA A 9 3.95 -18.93 18.72
CA ALA A 9 3.39 -17.59 18.59
C ALA A 9 4.14 -16.57 19.48
N ILE A 10 4.52 -16.96 20.71
CA ILE A 10 5.33 -16.11 21.59
C ILE A 10 6.71 -15.88 20.98
N TYR A 11 7.38 -16.92 20.51
CA TYR A 11 8.70 -16.80 19.89
C TYR A 11 8.68 -15.85 18.68
N ASN A 12 7.71 -16.04 17.80
CA ASN A 12 7.57 -15.19 16.61
C ASN A 12 7.19 -13.74 16.95
N ALA A 13 6.49 -13.51 18.06
CA ALA A 13 6.16 -12.16 18.52
C ALA A 13 7.39 -11.37 19.00
N PHE A 14 8.49 -12.05 19.32
CA PHE A 14 9.77 -11.43 19.71
C PHE A 14 10.80 -11.40 18.59
N GLU A 15 10.42 -11.75 17.35
CA GLU A 15 11.30 -11.60 16.19
C GLU A 15 11.58 -10.10 15.95
N PRO A 16 12.83 -9.63 16.13
CA PRO A 16 13.13 -8.20 16.12
C PRO A 16 12.96 -7.53 14.74
N ASN A 17 12.96 -8.34 13.68
CA ASN A 17 12.85 -7.86 12.30
C ASN A 17 11.42 -7.89 11.77
N VAL A 18 10.46 -8.39 12.55
CA VAL A 18 9.05 -8.46 12.16
C VAL A 18 8.23 -7.52 13.03
N PRO A 19 7.39 -6.66 12.45
CA PRO A 19 6.49 -5.81 13.22
C PRO A 19 5.56 -6.64 14.11
N ALA A 20 5.29 -6.18 15.33
CA ALA A 20 4.39 -6.87 16.23
C ALA A 20 2.97 -6.98 15.65
N ASP A 21 2.44 -8.19 15.60
CA ASP A 21 1.02 -8.44 15.27
C ASP A 21 0.10 -7.68 16.25
N ALA A 22 -1.05 -7.24 15.78
CA ALA A 22 -2.03 -6.51 16.59
C ALA A 22 -2.43 -7.22 17.88
N ARG A 23 -2.35 -8.57 17.91
CA ARG A 23 -2.62 -9.40 19.09
C ARG A 23 -1.56 -9.26 20.20
N PHE A 24 -0.33 -8.89 19.81
CA PHE A 24 0.81 -8.73 20.71
C PHE A 24 1.23 -7.27 20.87
N TYR A 25 0.46 -6.34 20.30
CA TYR A 25 0.73 -4.93 20.44
C TYR A 25 0.61 -4.48 21.88
N ALA A 26 1.70 -3.94 22.43
CA ALA A 26 1.71 -3.30 23.74
C ALA A 26 1.74 -1.78 23.58
N ASP A 27 0.78 -1.08 24.23
CA ASP A 27 0.75 0.38 24.24
C ASP A 27 1.90 0.93 25.12
N CYS A 28 3.00 1.30 24.49
CA CYS A 28 4.16 1.91 25.13
C CYS A 28 4.01 3.46 25.26
N LYS A 29 2.81 3.96 25.31
CA LYS A 29 2.48 5.38 25.32
C LYS A 29 3.23 6.17 26.40
N GLU A 30 3.31 5.68 27.62
CA GLU A 30 4.02 6.34 28.71
C GLU A 30 5.52 6.43 28.46
N ALA A 31 6.13 5.36 27.97
CA ALA A 31 7.54 5.34 27.61
C ALA A 31 7.87 6.26 26.44
N ARG A 32 6.90 6.57 25.58
CA ARG A 32 7.01 7.47 24.42
C ARG A 32 6.58 8.91 24.72
N GLY A 33 6.56 9.33 25.97
CA GLY A 33 6.23 10.71 26.36
C GLY A 33 4.73 11.01 26.45
N GLY A 34 3.90 9.99 26.65
CA GLY A 34 2.46 10.18 26.90
C GLY A 34 1.61 10.55 25.68
N SER A 35 2.20 10.51 24.49
CA SER A 35 1.53 10.91 23.25
C SER A 35 0.57 9.81 22.76
N ALA A 36 -0.73 10.09 22.82
CA ALA A 36 -1.76 9.27 22.17
C ALA A 36 -1.80 9.58 20.66
N LEU A 37 -0.70 9.33 19.95
CA LEU A 37 -0.51 9.74 18.56
C LEU A 37 -1.58 9.15 17.64
N VAL A 38 -1.80 7.84 17.68
CA VAL A 38 -2.83 7.16 16.89
C VAL A 38 -4.21 7.74 17.16
N LYS A 39 -4.56 7.97 18.44
CA LYS A 39 -5.84 8.59 18.79
C LYS A 39 -6.00 10.00 18.22
N LYS A 40 -4.93 10.82 18.26
CA LYS A 40 -4.95 12.16 17.66
C LYS A 40 -5.13 12.09 16.14
N MET A 41 -4.47 11.14 15.47
CA MET A 41 -4.60 10.93 14.02
C MET A 41 -6.04 10.53 13.66
N ILE A 42 -6.65 9.60 14.39
CA ILE A 42 -8.06 9.20 14.19
C ILE A 42 -9.01 10.39 14.35
N ILE A 43 -8.86 11.18 15.42
CA ILE A 43 -9.68 12.38 15.62
C ILE A 43 -9.51 13.36 14.45
N ARG A 44 -8.29 13.54 13.97
CA ARG A 44 -7.99 14.46 12.87
C ARG A 44 -8.57 13.95 11.56
N LEU A 45 -8.46 12.66 11.27
CA LEU A 45 -9.07 12.02 10.10
C LEU A 45 -10.60 12.23 10.11
N ASN A 46 -11.25 11.93 11.22
CA ASN A 46 -12.71 12.11 11.36
C ASN A 46 -13.15 13.58 11.26
N SER A 47 -12.28 14.52 11.60
CA SER A 47 -12.58 15.96 11.54
C SER A 47 -12.29 16.58 10.17
N ALA A 48 -11.45 15.96 9.38
CA ALA A 48 -10.98 16.46 8.10
C ALA A 48 -11.96 16.10 6.98
N LYS A 49 -12.97 16.94 6.75
CA LYS A 49 -14.01 16.67 5.74
C LYS A 49 -13.50 16.69 4.29
N ASN A 50 -12.55 17.58 3.95
CA ASN A 50 -12.07 17.78 2.58
C ASN A 50 -10.56 18.10 2.49
N GLU A 51 -9.79 17.90 3.55
CA GLU A 51 -8.36 18.19 3.56
C GLU A 51 -7.55 16.96 3.15
N ASN A 52 -6.54 17.15 2.33
CA ASN A 52 -5.53 16.12 2.08
C ASN A 52 -4.54 16.13 3.24
N LEU A 53 -4.76 15.29 4.23
CA LEU A 53 -3.88 15.17 5.38
C LEU A 53 -2.62 14.40 5.00
N ARG A 54 -1.48 14.92 5.45
CA ARG A 54 -0.17 14.27 5.27
C ARG A 54 0.56 14.28 6.60
N TYR A 55 1.11 13.13 6.95
CA TYR A 55 1.90 12.95 8.17
C TYR A 55 3.21 12.28 7.84
N LEU A 56 4.29 12.78 8.42
CA LEU A 56 5.58 12.13 8.42
C LEU A 56 5.79 11.46 9.78
N PHE A 57 5.98 10.15 9.77
CA PHE A 57 6.21 9.35 10.96
C PHE A 57 7.71 9.04 11.08
N THR A 58 8.39 9.66 12.02
CA THR A 58 9.85 9.52 12.18
C THR A 58 10.22 8.93 13.53
N GLY A 59 11.37 8.28 13.59
CA GLY A 59 11.92 7.71 14.81
C GLY A 59 13.16 6.86 14.54
N HIS A 60 13.88 6.51 15.59
CA HIS A 60 15.06 5.65 15.49
C HIS A 60 14.72 4.26 14.96
N LEU A 61 15.72 3.59 14.38
CA LEU A 61 15.60 2.18 13.99
C LEU A 61 15.25 1.34 15.22
N GLY A 62 14.34 0.38 15.07
CA GLY A 62 13.89 -0.50 16.15
C GLY A 62 12.96 0.12 17.20
N CYS A 63 12.54 1.39 17.06
CA CYS A 63 11.61 2.01 18.01
C CYS A 63 10.13 1.61 17.83
N GLY A 64 9.83 0.66 16.95
CA GLY A 64 8.49 0.13 16.71
C GLY A 64 7.61 0.98 15.80
N LYS A 65 8.18 1.72 14.84
CA LYS A 65 7.41 2.51 13.86
C LYS A 65 6.41 1.66 13.08
N SER A 66 6.88 0.57 12.48
CA SER A 66 6.05 -0.33 11.69
C SER A 66 4.90 -0.93 12.50
N SER A 67 5.16 -1.35 13.75
CA SER A 67 4.11 -1.83 14.66
C SER A 67 3.06 -0.76 14.98
N GLU A 68 3.49 0.51 15.15
CA GLU A 68 2.56 1.64 15.34
C GLU A 68 1.75 1.95 14.08
N LEU A 69 2.37 1.86 12.90
CA LEU A 69 1.68 2.08 11.62
C LEU A 69 0.65 0.98 11.33
N LEU A 70 0.97 -0.29 11.63
CA LEU A 70 0.01 -1.39 11.55
C LEU A 70 -1.14 -1.22 12.55
N HIS A 71 -0.82 -0.80 13.79
CA HIS A 71 -1.85 -0.47 14.78
C HIS A 71 -2.73 0.70 14.32
N LEU A 72 -2.14 1.73 13.70
CA LEU A 72 -2.88 2.84 13.10
C LEU A 72 -3.84 2.33 12.02
N ALA A 73 -3.38 1.46 11.11
CA ALA A 73 -4.21 0.87 10.07
C ALA A 73 -5.44 0.16 10.65
N ASP A 74 -5.24 -0.71 11.65
CA ASP A 74 -6.33 -1.39 12.36
C ASP A 74 -7.34 -0.40 12.99
N LYS A 75 -6.84 0.66 13.60
CA LYS A 75 -7.70 1.69 14.22
C LYS A 75 -8.43 2.56 13.21
N VAL A 76 -7.79 2.92 12.09
CA VAL A 76 -8.44 3.65 10.99
C VAL A 76 -9.61 2.84 10.47
N GLU A 77 -9.41 1.57 10.17
CA GLU A 77 -10.45 0.69 9.64
C GLU A 77 -11.65 0.55 10.59
N LYS A 78 -11.39 0.43 11.89
CA LYS A 78 -12.44 0.20 12.91
C LYS A 78 -13.17 1.46 13.37
N ASN A 79 -12.56 2.63 13.25
CA ASN A 79 -13.05 3.85 13.88
C ASN A 79 -13.28 5.02 12.92
N THR A 80 -13.17 4.81 11.62
CA THR A 80 -13.37 5.84 10.61
C THR A 80 -14.12 5.27 9.40
N THR A 81 -14.52 6.15 8.47
CA THR A 81 -15.03 5.77 7.14
C THR A 81 -13.93 5.75 6.09
N PHE A 82 -12.67 5.65 6.49
CA PHE A 82 -11.53 5.56 5.58
C PHE A 82 -11.02 4.12 5.51
N PHE A 83 -10.71 3.67 4.30
CA PHE A 83 -10.09 2.38 4.08
C PHE A 83 -8.56 2.50 4.16
N PRO A 84 -7.90 1.87 5.15
CA PRO A 84 -6.45 1.92 5.28
C PRO A 84 -5.79 0.94 4.31
N ILE A 85 -4.77 1.42 3.61
CA ILE A 85 -3.89 0.62 2.75
C ILE A 85 -2.48 0.78 3.28
N TYR A 86 -1.99 -0.27 3.93
CA TYR A 86 -0.62 -0.35 4.43
C TYR A 86 0.28 -0.91 3.35
N ILE A 87 1.39 -0.23 3.09
CA ILE A 87 2.37 -0.60 2.08
C ILE A 87 3.75 -0.64 2.74
N ASP A 88 4.35 -1.81 2.80
CA ASP A 88 5.76 -1.96 3.16
C ASP A 88 6.60 -1.90 1.89
N PHE A 89 7.27 -0.78 1.68
CA PHE A 89 8.05 -0.58 0.46
C PHE A 89 9.33 -1.39 0.39
N GLU A 90 9.83 -1.93 1.50
CA GLU A 90 10.95 -2.88 1.47
C GLU A 90 10.61 -4.17 0.74
N GLU A 91 9.34 -4.57 0.71
CA GLU A 91 8.91 -5.74 -0.05
C GLU A 91 8.98 -5.52 -1.56
N TYR A 92 8.75 -4.28 -2.02
CA TYR A 92 8.55 -3.95 -3.43
C TYR A 92 9.74 -3.25 -4.08
N LEU A 93 10.52 -2.50 -3.31
CA LEU A 93 11.53 -1.59 -3.83
C LEU A 93 12.95 -1.98 -3.42
N ASP A 94 13.89 -1.64 -4.28
CA ASP A 94 15.30 -1.63 -3.94
C ASP A 94 15.65 -0.27 -3.33
N VAL A 95 15.85 -0.24 -2.01
CA VAL A 95 16.09 0.98 -1.23
C VAL A 95 17.28 1.81 -1.77
N GLN A 96 18.25 1.15 -2.43
CA GLN A 96 19.43 1.81 -2.99
C GLN A 96 19.19 2.43 -4.37
N ASP A 97 18.17 1.96 -5.10
CA ASP A 97 17.85 2.41 -6.45
C ASP A 97 16.33 2.59 -6.61
N THR A 98 15.73 3.43 -5.76
CA THR A 98 14.30 3.76 -5.81
C THR A 98 14.08 5.12 -6.42
N THR A 99 13.11 5.22 -7.31
CA THR A 99 12.62 6.48 -7.88
C THR A 99 11.17 6.73 -7.47
N LEU A 100 10.70 7.96 -7.67
CA LEU A 100 9.31 8.33 -7.37
C LEU A 100 8.32 7.51 -8.19
N GLU A 101 8.67 7.17 -9.43
CA GLU A 101 7.87 6.35 -10.32
C GLU A 101 7.69 4.94 -9.78
N ASP A 102 8.73 4.36 -9.19
CA ASP A 102 8.65 3.02 -8.58
C ASP A 102 7.70 3.02 -7.38
N ILE A 103 7.76 4.07 -6.55
CA ILE A 103 6.83 4.27 -5.43
C ILE A 103 5.39 4.36 -5.92
N PHE A 104 5.12 5.14 -6.97
CA PHE A 104 3.77 5.28 -7.52
C PHE A 104 3.24 3.96 -8.10
N LEU A 105 4.08 3.17 -8.76
CA LEU A 105 3.69 1.85 -9.24
C LEU A 105 3.38 0.89 -8.08
N GLY A 106 4.18 0.90 -7.02
CA GLY A 106 3.91 0.15 -5.80
C GLY A 106 2.57 0.54 -5.17
N MET A 107 2.28 1.84 -5.09
CA MET A 107 1.00 2.33 -4.59
C MET A 107 -0.18 1.85 -5.44
N ILE A 108 -0.10 1.98 -6.76
CA ILE A 108 -1.17 1.55 -7.68
C ILE A 108 -1.44 0.05 -7.52
N SER A 109 -0.38 -0.75 -7.52
CA SER A 109 -0.48 -2.20 -7.38
C SER A 109 -1.14 -2.60 -6.06
N GLU A 110 -0.68 -2.07 -4.94
CA GLU A 110 -1.20 -2.43 -3.62
C GLU A 110 -2.63 -1.95 -3.40
N ILE A 111 -2.96 -0.72 -3.85
CA ILE A 111 -4.34 -0.21 -3.78
C ILE A 111 -5.29 -1.12 -4.58
N ALA A 112 -4.91 -1.48 -5.81
CA ALA A 112 -5.72 -2.35 -6.65
C ALA A 112 -5.92 -3.74 -6.04
N SER A 113 -4.84 -4.34 -5.53
CA SER A 113 -4.86 -5.67 -4.90
C SER A 113 -5.76 -5.68 -3.67
N ARG A 114 -5.58 -4.76 -2.74
CA ARG A 114 -6.37 -4.66 -1.51
C ARG A 114 -7.85 -4.39 -1.75
N CYS A 115 -8.17 -3.49 -2.67
CA CYS A 115 -9.55 -3.19 -3.00
C CYS A 115 -10.24 -4.38 -3.68
N ARG A 116 -9.52 -5.13 -4.51
CA ARG A 116 -10.02 -6.32 -5.15
C ARG A 116 -10.20 -7.48 -4.17
N GLU A 117 -9.19 -7.76 -3.35
CA GLU A 117 -9.24 -8.86 -2.37
C GLU A 117 -10.35 -8.69 -1.35
N LYS A 118 -10.56 -7.47 -0.88
CA LYS A 118 -11.52 -7.22 0.20
C LYS A 118 -12.94 -6.93 -0.27
N PHE A 119 -13.10 -6.28 -1.42
CA PHE A 119 -14.39 -5.77 -1.89
C PHE A 119 -14.73 -6.23 -3.30
N GLU A 120 -13.88 -7.01 -3.96
CA GLU A 120 -14.01 -7.40 -5.36
C GLU A 120 -14.08 -6.22 -6.36
N ILE A 121 -13.66 -5.02 -5.90
CA ILE A 121 -13.63 -3.81 -6.73
C ILE A 121 -12.62 -3.97 -7.86
N LYS A 122 -13.09 -3.70 -9.09
CA LYS A 122 -12.28 -3.66 -10.31
C LYS A 122 -12.34 -2.26 -10.90
N VAL A 123 -11.23 -1.75 -11.37
CA VAL A 123 -11.14 -0.46 -12.07
C VAL A 123 -11.35 -0.64 -13.58
N ASN A 124 -11.69 0.46 -14.26
CA ASN A 124 -11.74 0.45 -15.72
C ASN A 124 -10.33 0.60 -16.30
N GLU A 125 -9.66 -0.49 -16.54
CA GLU A 125 -8.27 -0.57 -16.98
C GLU A 125 -7.99 0.09 -18.33
N GLU A 126 -8.99 0.23 -19.17
CA GLU A 126 -8.86 0.95 -20.46
C GLU A 126 -8.58 2.45 -20.30
N SER A 127 -8.86 3.01 -19.13
CA SER A 127 -8.61 4.40 -18.78
C SER A 127 -7.14 4.70 -18.48
N TYR A 128 -6.32 3.67 -18.22
CA TYR A 128 -4.93 3.79 -17.73
C TYR A 128 -3.91 3.32 -18.77
N SER A 129 -3.72 4.15 -19.79
CA SER A 129 -2.90 3.80 -20.96
C SER A 129 -1.41 3.58 -20.62
N LEU A 130 -0.86 4.42 -19.74
CA LEU A 130 0.54 4.32 -19.30
C LEU A 130 0.75 3.11 -18.39
N ILE A 131 -0.14 2.89 -17.41
CA ILE A 131 -0.08 1.73 -16.53
C ILE A 131 -0.20 0.43 -17.34
N LYS A 132 -1.11 0.38 -18.31
CA LYS A 132 -1.27 -0.75 -19.22
C LYS A 132 -0.01 -1.02 -20.05
N LYS A 133 0.63 0.04 -20.58
CA LYS A 133 1.90 -0.04 -21.30
C LYS A 133 3.02 -0.58 -20.40
N ILE A 134 3.12 -0.05 -19.17
CA ILE A 134 4.11 -0.50 -18.19
C ILE A 134 3.90 -1.97 -17.85
N ALA A 135 2.67 -2.39 -17.61
CA ALA A 135 2.33 -3.77 -17.32
C ALA A 135 2.79 -4.75 -18.40
N GLY A 136 2.80 -4.33 -19.66
CA GLY A 136 3.33 -5.12 -20.77
C GLY A 136 4.79 -5.54 -20.61
N PHE A 137 5.60 -4.80 -19.84
CA PHE A 137 7.01 -5.16 -19.59
C PHE A 137 7.18 -6.28 -18.58
N PHE A 138 6.19 -6.55 -17.73
CA PHE A 138 6.28 -7.60 -16.71
C PHE A 138 6.13 -9.03 -17.27
N GLY A 139 5.76 -9.16 -18.55
CA GLY A 139 5.82 -10.44 -19.29
C GLY A 139 4.83 -11.52 -18.86
N ASP A 140 4.05 -11.30 -17.83
CA ASP A 140 3.13 -12.29 -17.26
C ASP A 140 1.73 -12.26 -17.87
N PHE A 141 1.52 -11.43 -18.90
CA PHE A 141 0.24 -11.33 -19.61
C PHE A 141 0.03 -12.40 -20.68
N SER A 142 1.03 -13.21 -20.94
CA SER A 142 0.87 -14.44 -21.71
C SER A 142 0.75 -15.63 -20.77
N VAL A 143 -0.40 -15.81 -20.12
CA VAL A 143 -0.84 -17.16 -19.79
C VAL A 143 -0.93 -17.88 -21.13
N LYS A 144 -0.01 -18.81 -21.35
CA LYS A 144 0.00 -19.63 -22.58
C LYS A 144 -1.38 -20.22 -22.76
N GLY A 145 -2.15 -19.68 -23.70
CA GLY A 145 -3.40 -20.28 -24.15
C GLY A 145 -4.67 -19.45 -24.06
N GLU A 146 -4.73 -18.32 -23.33
CA GLU A 146 -5.95 -17.48 -23.27
C GLU A 146 -5.69 -16.10 -23.89
N VAL A 147 -5.84 -16.08 -25.22
CA VAL A 147 -5.92 -14.83 -25.99
C VAL A 147 -7.22 -14.14 -25.61
N GLY A 148 -7.14 -13.01 -24.87
CA GLY A 148 -8.30 -12.15 -24.63
C GLY A 148 -8.71 -11.91 -23.17
N LEU A 149 -7.93 -12.33 -22.18
CA LEU A 149 -8.20 -11.88 -20.80
C LEU A 149 -7.85 -10.39 -20.66
N PRO A 150 -8.74 -9.57 -20.08
CA PRO A 150 -8.46 -8.18 -19.82
C PRO A 150 -7.24 -8.06 -18.88
N PHE A 151 -6.42 -7.06 -19.13
CA PHE A 151 -5.33 -6.66 -18.24
C PHE A 151 -5.89 -6.39 -16.83
N ASP A 152 -5.17 -6.81 -15.81
CA ASP A 152 -5.59 -6.70 -14.42
C ASP A 152 -4.51 -6.00 -13.59
N ILE A 153 -4.75 -4.74 -13.25
CA ILE A 153 -3.83 -3.90 -12.46
C ILE A 153 -3.48 -4.57 -11.12
N ALA A 154 -4.43 -5.26 -10.50
CA ALA A 154 -4.21 -5.95 -9.22
C ALA A 154 -3.22 -7.13 -9.33
N LYS A 155 -2.90 -7.58 -10.55
CA LYS A 155 -1.89 -8.63 -10.81
C LYS A 155 -0.54 -8.08 -11.22
N LEU A 156 -0.34 -6.77 -11.16
CA LEU A 156 0.94 -6.13 -11.46
C LEU A 156 1.96 -6.54 -10.39
N ASN A 157 2.86 -7.47 -10.73
CA ASN A 157 3.88 -7.94 -9.79
C ASN A 157 5.05 -6.94 -9.71
N VAL A 158 4.92 -5.92 -8.88
CA VAL A 158 5.93 -4.85 -8.71
C VAL A 158 7.20 -5.35 -8.02
N GLU A 159 7.15 -6.45 -7.24
CA GLU A 159 8.34 -7.11 -6.68
C GLU A 159 9.41 -7.44 -7.74
N LYS A 160 8.99 -7.73 -8.97
CA LYS A 160 9.91 -7.95 -10.08
C LYS A 160 10.81 -6.75 -10.38
N LEU A 161 10.37 -5.54 -10.06
CA LEU A 161 11.20 -4.35 -10.20
C LEU A 161 12.38 -4.39 -9.22
N ARG A 162 12.18 -4.88 -7.99
CA ARG A 162 13.25 -5.05 -7.01
C ARG A 162 14.33 -6.02 -7.51
N GLN A 163 13.90 -7.11 -8.11
CA GLN A 163 14.78 -8.21 -8.51
C GLN A 163 15.45 -8.00 -9.87
N ASN A 164 14.92 -7.12 -10.72
CA ASN A 164 15.37 -6.98 -12.11
C ASN A 164 15.69 -5.54 -12.50
N PRO A 165 16.98 -5.11 -12.40
CA PRO A 165 17.42 -3.76 -12.77
C PRO A 165 17.11 -3.39 -14.24
N ASN A 166 17.18 -4.36 -15.17
CA ASN A 166 16.88 -4.10 -16.57
C ASN A 166 15.40 -3.78 -16.77
N LEU A 167 14.51 -4.49 -16.08
CA LEU A 167 13.08 -4.21 -16.09
C LEU A 167 12.79 -2.81 -15.53
N ARG A 168 13.42 -2.43 -14.40
CA ARG A 168 13.31 -1.07 -13.84
C ARG A 168 13.68 0.00 -14.87
N GLN A 169 14.81 -0.16 -15.55
CA GLN A 169 15.25 0.80 -16.56
C GLN A 169 14.26 0.90 -17.73
N GLN A 170 13.73 -0.21 -18.23
CA GLN A 170 12.73 -0.22 -19.29
C GLN A 170 11.43 0.50 -18.86
N VAL A 171 10.94 0.22 -17.68
CA VAL A 171 9.74 0.86 -17.11
C VAL A 171 9.96 2.37 -16.95
N ARG A 172 11.07 2.77 -16.32
CA ARG A 172 11.44 4.19 -16.15
C ARG A 172 11.59 4.93 -17.50
N ALA A 173 12.18 4.27 -18.49
CA ALA A 173 12.30 4.84 -19.83
C ALA A 173 10.93 5.03 -20.51
N ALA A 174 10.03 4.04 -20.36
CA ALA A 174 8.68 4.12 -20.89
C ALA A 174 7.87 5.26 -20.27
N ILE A 175 7.99 5.47 -18.95
CA ILE A 175 7.34 6.58 -18.23
C ILE A 175 7.85 7.93 -18.75
N LYS A 176 9.17 8.07 -18.89
CA LYS A 176 9.79 9.33 -19.36
C LYS A 176 9.46 9.68 -20.83
N GLN A 177 9.19 8.67 -21.65
CA GLN A 177 8.86 8.85 -23.06
C GLN A 177 7.38 9.17 -23.32
N ASP A 178 6.52 9.00 -22.32
CA ASP A 178 5.08 9.23 -22.48
C ASP A 178 4.76 10.71 -22.24
N GLU A 179 4.63 11.47 -23.31
CA GLU A 179 4.31 12.90 -23.26
C GLU A 179 2.82 13.19 -22.98
N LYS A 180 1.95 12.18 -23.12
CA LYS A 180 0.49 12.39 -23.09
C LYS A 180 -0.11 12.40 -21.69
N LYS A 181 0.41 11.54 -20.79
CA LYS A 181 -0.05 11.47 -19.41
C LYS A 181 1.14 11.17 -18.50
N SER A 182 1.27 11.91 -17.41
CA SER A 182 2.23 11.55 -16.37
C SER A 182 1.68 10.40 -15.50
N LEU A 183 2.55 9.54 -15.00
CA LEU A 183 2.17 8.48 -14.07
C LEU A 183 1.45 9.06 -12.83
N PHE A 184 1.85 10.25 -12.40
CA PHE A 184 1.19 10.97 -11.30
C PHE A 184 -0.27 11.32 -11.62
N SER A 185 -0.56 11.74 -12.86
CA SER A 185 -1.94 12.02 -13.28
C SER A 185 -2.77 10.74 -13.28
N GLU A 186 -2.24 9.65 -13.85
CA GLU A 186 -2.96 8.36 -13.84
C GLU A 186 -3.16 7.82 -12.41
N LEU A 187 -2.20 8.00 -11.51
CA LEU A 187 -2.36 7.63 -10.09
C LEU A 187 -3.50 8.43 -9.42
N ASN A 188 -3.59 9.74 -9.67
CA ASN A 188 -4.67 10.55 -9.10
C ASN A 188 -6.05 10.15 -9.65
N ASP A 189 -6.14 9.91 -10.97
CA ASP A 189 -7.36 9.44 -11.61
C ASP A 189 -7.77 8.07 -11.04
N PHE A 190 -6.80 7.17 -10.86
CA PHE A 190 -6.99 5.85 -10.28
C PHE A 190 -7.49 5.91 -8.83
N ILE A 191 -6.86 6.71 -7.96
CA ILE A 191 -7.30 6.91 -6.58
C ILE A 191 -8.73 7.45 -6.55
N THR A 192 -9.04 8.42 -7.41
CA THR A 192 -10.37 9.01 -7.50
C THR A 192 -11.42 7.98 -7.91
N GLU A 193 -11.13 7.11 -8.89
CA GLU A 193 -12.03 6.03 -9.29
C GLU A 193 -12.25 5.03 -8.15
N ILE A 194 -11.18 4.62 -7.46
CA ILE A 194 -11.27 3.69 -6.33
C ILE A 194 -12.13 4.29 -5.20
N GLU A 195 -11.92 5.55 -4.83
CA GLU A 195 -12.71 6.21 -3.78
C GLU A 195 -14.18 6.32 -4.17
N LEU A 196 -14.47 6.56 -5.45
CA LEU A 196 -15.86 6.59 -5.93
C LEU A 196 -16.52 5.23 -5.79
N ARG A 197 -15.85 4.16 -6.17
CA ARG A 197 -16.35 2.78 -6.04
C ARG A 197 -16.49 2.33 -4.59
N LEU A 198 -15.49 2.62 -3.75
CA LEU A 198 -15.57 2.35 -2.31
C LEU A 198 -16.83 2.98 -1.70
N LYS A 199 -17.11 4.24 -2.04
CA LYS A 199 -18.29 4.95 -1.55
C LYS A 199 -19.61 4.36 -2.05
N GLN A 200 -19.63 3.75 -3.23
CA GLN A 200 -20.83 3.14 -3.81
C GLN A 200 -21.07 1.72 -3.31
N GLU A 201 -20.01 0.96 -3.08
CA GLU A 201 -20.06 -0.48 -2.87
C GLU A 201 -19.79 -0.88 -1.41
N THR A 202 -19.30 0.06 -0.56
CA THR A 202 -18.89 -0.22 0.82
C THR A 202 -19.30 0.90 1.77
N GLU A 203 -18.95 0.75 3.06
CA GLU A 203 -19.08 1.80 4.08
C GLU A 203 -17.93 2.83 4.04
N PHE A 204 -16.88 2.56 3.28
CA PHE A 204 -15.72 3.45 3.18
C PHE A 204 -15.93 4.52 2.13
N THR A 205 -15.39 5.71 2.40
CA THR A 205 -15.56 6.90 1.54
C THR A 205 -14.28 7.38 0.89
N LYS A 206 -13.14 7.06 1.49
CA LYS A 206 -11.80 7.45 1.04
C LYS A 206 -10.77 6.41 1.43
N ILE A 207 -9.58 6.51 0.87
CA ILE A 207 -8.44 5.70 1.27
C ILE A 207 -7.47 6.50 2.16
N VAL A 208 -6.78 5.79 3.04
CA VAL A 208 -5.61 6.28 3.78
C VAL A 208 -4.42 5.40 3.44
N ILE A 209 -3.44 5.96 2.77
CA ILE A 209 -2.22 5.25 2.43
C ILE A 209 -1.24 5.39 3.59
N ILE A 210 -0.77 4.27 4.09
CA ILE A 210 0.22 4.17 5.17
C ILE A 210 1.46 3.53 4.56
N ALA A 211 2.43 4.39 4.20
CA ALA A 211 3.69 3.98 3.59
C ALA A 211 4.73 3.75 4.68
N ASP A 212 5.29 2.56 4.75
CA ASP A 212 6.37 2.18 5.65
C ASP A 212 7.65 1.90 4.86
N SER A 213 8.79 1.99 5.52
CA SER A 213 10.12 1.64 4.96
C SER A 213 10.51 2.46 3.71
N LEU A 214 10.15 3.76 3.69
CA LEU A 214 10.51 4.72 2.65
C LEU A 214 11.74 5.55 3.04
#